data_28a8eb9cc3ab5eec5242c6f88e1078c6
#
_entry.id   28a8eb9cc3ab5eec5242c6f88e1078c6
#
_cell.length_a   1.000
_cell.length_b   1.000
_cell.length_c   1.000
_cell.angle_alpha   90.00
_cell.angle_beta   90.00
_cell.angle_gamma   90.00
#
_symmetry.space_group_name_H-M   'P 1'
#
loop_
_entity.id
_entity.type
_entity.pdbx_description
1 polymer ?
#
loop_
_entity_poly.entity_id
_entity_poly.type
_entity_poly.pdbx_seq_one_letter_code
_entity_poly.pdbx_strand_id
1 'polypeptide(L)'
;MYTMARKEKRTYADRAEYMKKAVTARRRKLKEMIIEYKGGACTICGYKKYAGAFDLHHLDETKKEFGLSTRGLTRSWERLKAEADKCALVCANCHREIHGGIAKI
;
A
#
# COMPACT_ATOMS: atom_id res chain seq x y z
N MET A 1 -29.24 -30.17 -1.18
CA MET A 1 -28.73 -29.96 -1.65
C MET A 1 -28.04 -29.47 -1.86
N TYR A 2 -27.59 -29.51 -2.16
CA TYR A 2 -26.89 -29.05 -2.54
C TYR A 2 -26.15 -28.99 -3.16
N THR A 3 -25.96 -29.06 -3.41
CA THR A 3 -25.36 -29.05 -4.17
C THR A 3 -24.92 -28.40 -4.70
N MET A 4 -24.98 -28.18 -4.83
CA MET A 4 -24.56 -27.66 -5.48
C MET A 4 -23.82 -27.33 -5.86
N ALA A 5 -23.65 -27.51 -5.78
CA ALA A 5 -22.96 -27.34 -6.08
C ALA A 5 -22.35 -27.05 -6.55
N ARG A 6 -22.30 -27.29 -6.56
CA ARG A 6 -21.89 -27.17 -7.13
C ARG A 6 -21.46 -26.98 -7.99
N LYS A 7 -21.78 -27.05 -7.83
CA LYS A 7 -21.21 -27.12 -9.02
C LYS A 7 -20.80 -25.87 -9.49
N GLU A 8 -19.66 -25.63 -9.21
CA GLU A 8 -19.06 -24.40 -9.58
C GLU A 8 -18.79 -24.41 -11.06
N LYS A 9 -19.28 -23.40 -11.77
CA LYS A 9 -19.11 -23.33 -13.21
C LYS A 9 -17.91 -22.50 -13.62
N ARG A 10 -17.23 -21.88 -12.68
CA ARG A 10 -16.09 -21.07 -13.00
C ARG A 10 -14.90 -21.93 -13.43
N THR A 11 -14.19 -21.47 -14.45
CA THR A 11 -12.98 -22.12 -14.91
C THR A 11 -11.81 -21.76 -14.02
N TYR A 12 -10.65 -22.39 -14.26
CA TYR A 12 -9.43 -22.03 -13.57
C TYR A 12 -9.10 -20.55 -13.80
N ALA A 13 -9.28 -20.06 -15.04
CA ALA A 13 -9.03 -18.65 -15.35
C ALA A 13 -9.94 -17.72 -14.55
N ASP A 14 -11.20 -18.11 -14.39
CA ASP A 14 -12.16 -17.30 -13.63
C ASP A 14 -11.77 -17.22 -12.17
N ARG A 15 -11.27 -18.31 -11.60
CA ARG A 15 -10.85 -18.32 -10.21
C ARG A 15 -9.58 -17.50 -10.03
N ALA A 16 -8.65 -17.57 -11.00
CA ALA A 16 -7.44 -16.77 -10.95
C ALA A 16 -7.78 -15.29 -10.98
N GLU A 17 -8.75 -14.92 -11.82
CA GLU A 17 -9.21 -13.53 -11.90
C GLU A 17 -9.81 -13.05 -10.59
N TYR A 18 -10.65 -13.89 -9.99
CA TYR A 18 -11.26 -13.59 -8.70
C TYR A 18 -10.19 -13.37 -7.62
N MET A 19 -9.18 -14.23 -7.59
CA MET A 19 -8.11 -14.11 -6.60
C MET A 19 -7.30 -12.83 -6.80
N LYS A 20 -7.04 -12.45 -8.06
CA LYS A 20 -6.34 -11.21 -8.34
C LYS A 20 -7.11 -10.01 -7.83
N LYS A 21 -8.41 -9.99 -8.03
CA LYS A 21 -9.25 -8.89 -7.57
C LYS A 21 -9.27 -8.79 -6.05
N ALA A 22 -9.32 -9.94 -5.39
CA ALA A 22 -9.34 -9.98 -3.94
C ALA A 22 -8.02 -9.45 -3.36
N VAL A 23 -6.89 -9.84 -3.96
CA VAL A 23 -5.57 -9.37 -3.53
C VAL A 23 -5.44 -7.87 -3.74
N THR A 24 -5.88 -7.38 -4.91
CA THR A 24 -5.82 -5.96 -5.22
C THR A 24 -6.65 -5.13 -4.23
N ALA A 25 -7.86 -5.61 -3.91
CA ALA A 25 -8.73 -4.92 -2.97
C ALA A 25 -8.10 -4.86 -1.57
N ARG A 26 -7.48 -5.96 -1.14
CA ARG A 26 -6.81 -6.01 0.16
C ARG A 26 -5.64 -5.05 0.21
N ARG A 27 -4.83 -4.99 -0.84
CA ARG A 27 -3.69 -4.08 -0.90
C ARG A 27 -4.14 -2.63 -0.83
N ARG A 28 -5.22 -2.30 -1.53
CA ARG A 28 -5.77 -0.95 -1.51
C ARG A 28 -6.23 -0.57 -0.11
N LYS A 29 -6.92 -1.48 0.55
CA LYS A 29 -7.40 -1.24 1.91
C LYS A 29 -6.24 -1.05 2.88
N LEU A 30 -5.22 -1.89 2.78
CA LEU A 30 -4.06 -1.79 3.65
C LEU A 30 -3.32 -0.48 3.44
N LYS A 31 -3.21 -0.04 2.17
CA LYS A 31 -2.57 1.23 1.89
C LYS A 31 -3.34 2.39 2.51
N GLU A 32 -4.66 2.34 2.42
CA GLU A 32 -5.49 3.38 3.03
C GLU A 32 -5.32 3.40 4.55
N MET A 33 -5.21 2.23 5.15
CA MET A 33 -4.98 2.12 6.59
C MET A 33 -3.63 2.72 6.98
N ILE A 34 -2.59 2.47 6.19
CA ILE A 34 -1.27 3.04 6.45
C ILE A 34 -1.30 4.56 6.32
N ILE A 35 -1.96 5.07 5.27
CA ILE A 35 -2.07 6.51 5.06
C ILE A 35 -2.74 7.16 6.26
N GLU A 36 -3.84 6.59 6.73
CA GLU A 36 -4.55 7.12 7.89
C GLU A 36 -3.66 7.04 9.15
N TYR A 37 -2.98 5.93 9.33
CA TYR A 37 -2.08 5.73 10.47
C TYR A 37 -0.96 6.78 10.48
N LYS A 38 -0.51 7.22 9.32
CA LYS A 38 0.57 8.20 9.19
C LYS A 38 0.07 9.64 9.13
N GLY A 39 -1.21 9.87 9.38
CA GLY A 39 -1.75 11.22 9.48
C GLY A 39 -2.58 11.70 8.31
N GLY A 40 -2.64 10.94 7.23
CA GLY A 40 -3.56 11.22 6.13
C GLY A 40 -3.17 12.34 5.19
N ALA A 41 -1.99 12.94 5.34
CA ALA A 41 -1.58 14.06 4.50
C ALA A 41 -0.08 14.00 4.26
N CYS A 42 0.35 14.55 3.13
CA CYS A 42 1.77 14.65 2.83
C CYS A 42 2.46 15.50 3.91
N THR A 43 3.55 14.97 4.45
CA THR A 43 4.30 15.65 5.50
C THR A 43 4.89 16.96 5.04
N ILE A 44 5.20 17.08 3.75
CA ILE A 44 5.86 18.26 3.20
C ILE A 44 4.86 19.32 2.73
N CYS A 45 3.91 18.93 1.86
CA CYS A 45 3.02 19.91 1.23
C CYS A 45 1.55 19.84 1.69
N GLY A 46 1.20 18.86 2.50
CA GLY A 46 -0.16 18.76 3.03
C GLY A 46 -1.18 18.13 2.09
N TYR A 47 -0.74 17.64 0.94
CA TYR A 47 -1.65 17.00 -0.01
C TYR A 47 -2.43 15.87 0.65
N LYS A 48 -3.74 15.78 0.38
CA LYS A 48 -4.58 14.74 0.97
C LYS A 48 -5.82 14.43 0.15
N LYS A 49 -5.69 14.36 -1.17
CA LYS A 49 -6.86 14.16 -2.03
C LYS A 49 -7.05 12.73 -2.50
N TYR A 50 -6.00 12.07 -2.94
CA TYR A 50 -6.11 10.78 -3.59
C TYR A 50 -5.11 9.82 -2.98
N ALA A 51 -5.62 8.70 -2.44
CA ALA A 51 -4.77 7.71 -1.76
C ALA A 51 -3.67 7.17 -2.67
N GLY A 52 -3.95 7.03 -3.97
CA GLY A 52 -2.97 6.52 -4.92
C GLY A 52 -1.78 7.44 -5.16
N ALA A 53 -1.87 8.69 -4.72
CA ALA A 53 -0.79 9.65 -4.90
C ALA A 53 0.17 9.69 -3.73
N PHE A 54 -0.02 8.85 -2.71
CA PHE A 54 0.86 8.83 -1.55
C PHE A 54 1.92 7.75 -1.68
N ASP A 55 3.11 8.06 -1.20
CA ASP A 55 4.21 7.13 -1.08
C ASP A 55 4.74 7.15 0.35
N LEU A 56 5.43 6.09 0.74
CA LEU A 56 6.10 6.02 2.03
C LEU A 56 7.60 6.07 1.78
N HIS A 57 8.20 7.12 2.25
CA HIS A 57 9.63 7.37 2.07
C HIS A 57 10.38 6.92 3.31
N HIS A 58 11.25 5.91 3.18
CA HIS A 58 12.06 5.45 4.29
C HIS A 58 13.06 6.53 4.68
N LEU A 59 13.04 6.89 5.95
CA LEU A 59 13.95 7.94 6.45
C LEU A 59 15.39 7.45 6.53
N ASP A 60 15.58 6.15 6.77
CA ASP A 60 16.89 5.53 6.84
C ASP A 60 16.85 4.22 6.07
N GLU A 61 17.44 4.21 4.87
CA GLU A 61 17.41 3.03 4.02
C GLU A 61 18.12 1.83 4.65
N THR A 62 19.04 2.05 5.57
CA THR A 62 19.75 0.95 6.21
C THR A 62 18.84 0.16 7.15
N LYS A 63 17.72 0.74 7.57
CA LYS A 63 16.77 0.08 8.48
C LYS A 63 15.57 -0.49 7.74
N LYS A 64 15.53 -0.34 6.43
CA LYS A 64 14.42 -0.84 5.63
C LYS A 64 14.46 -2.36 5.57
N GLU A 65 13.35 -3.01 5.94
CA GLU A 65 13.22 -4.45 5.82
C GLU A 65 12.52 -4.84 4.51
N PHE A 66 11.54 -4.04 4.11
CA PHE A 66 10.82 -4.29 2.85
C PHE A 66 10.16 -3.01 2.40
N GLY A 67 9.82 -2.95 1.11
CA GLY A 67 9.13 -1.80 0.56
C GLY A 67 7.64 -1.84 0.87
N LEU A 68 7.04 -0.69 1.07
CA LEU A 68 5.61 -0.56 1.31
C LEU A 68 4.86 -0.24 0.02
N SER A 69 5.36 -0.76 -1.10
CA SER A 69 4.67 -0.68 -2.37
C SER A 69 3.79 -1.92 -2.54
N THR A 70 3.28 -2.12 -3.74
CA THR A 70 2.30 -3.15 -4.04
C THR A 70 2.62 -4.52 -3.43
N ARG A 71 3.85 -4.99 -3.58
CA ARG A 71 4.22 -6.32 -3.08
C ARG A 71 4.34 -6.36 -1.56
N GLY A 72 4.84 -5.28 -0.97
CA GLY A 72 5.00 -5.22 0.48
C GLY A 72 3.68 -5.29 1.22
N LEU A 73 2.60 -4.86 0.58
CA LEU A 73 1.28 -4.80 1.19
C LEU A 73 0.59 -6.16 1.34
N THR A 74 1.31 -7.26 1.18
CA THR A 74 0.78 -8.60 1.44
C THR A 74 1.08 -9.09 2.85
N ARG A 75 1.79 -8.32 3.64
CA ARG A 75 2.17 -8.69 5.00
C ARG A 75 1.09 -8.35 6.02
N SER A 76 1.25 -8.83 7.24
CA SER A 76 0.29 -8.54 8.31
C SER A 76 0.28 -7.06 8.64
N TRP A 77 -0.83 -6.59 9.20
CA TRP A 77 -0.96 -5.18 9.58
C TRP A 77 0.11 -4.75 10.58
N GLU A 78 0.43 -5.62 11.55
CA GLU A 78 1.46 -5.30 12.55
C GLU A 78 2.82 -5.08 11.89
N ARG A 79 3.17 -5.90 10.91
CA ARG A 79 4.45 -5.73 10.21
C ARG A 79 4.44 -4.49 9.34
N LEU A 80 3.32 -4.22 8.67
CA LEU A 80 3.19 -3.03 7.85
C LEU A 80 3.31 -1.77 8.71
N LYS A 81 2.67 -1.78 9.87
CA LYS A 81 2.70 -0.64 10.77
C LYS A 81 4.11 -0.39 11.29
N ALA A 82 4.81 -1.44 11.67
CA ALA A 82 6.18 -1.32 12.15
C ALA A 82 7.10 -0.76 11.07
N GLU A 83 6.90 -1.18 9.82
CA GLU A 83 7.69 -0.66 8.73
C GLU A 83 7.31 0.78 8.40
N ALA A 84 6.02 1.11 8.48
CA ALA A 84 5.55 2.48 8.25
C ALA A 84 6.10 3.46 9.27
N ASP A 85 6.36 2.98 10.50
CA ASP A 85 6.97 3.83 11.53
C ASP A 85 8.35 4.32 11.14
N LYS A 86 9.01 3.65 10.21
CA LYS A 86 10.34 4.04 9.71
C LYS A 86 10.25 5.02 8.55
N CYS A 87 9.04 5.40 8.16
CA CYS A 87 8.81 6.18 6.93
C CYS A 87 8.11 7.47 7.22
N ALA A 88 8.21 8.40 6.27
CA ALA A 88 7.37 9.60 6.24
C ALA A 88 6.36 9.43 5.12
N LEU A 89 5.13 9.90 5.35
CA LEU A 89 4.10 9.90 4.33
C LEU A 89 4.28 11.14 3.46
N VAL A 90 4.48 10.94 2.16
CA VAL A 90 4.68 12.03 1.21
C VAL A 90 3.85 11.75 -0.04
N CYS A 91 3.50 12.81 -0.77
CA CYS A 91 2.85 12.61 -2.06
C CYS A 91 3.92 12.26 -3.10
N ALA A 92 3.48 11.73 -4.24
CA ALA A 92 4.40 11.29 -5.28
C ALA A 92 5.30 12.42 -5.76
N ASN A 93 4.77 13.63 -5.87
CA ASN A 93 5.55 14.77 -6.30
C ASN A 93 6.65 15.11 -5.29
N CYS A 94 6.29 15.22 -4.02
CA CYS A 94 7.29 15.52 -2.98
C CYS A 94 8.31 14.39 -2.86
N HIS A 95 7.88 13.13 -3.05
CA HIS A 95 8.79 12.00 -3.01
C HIS A 95 9.86 12.11 -4.09
N ARG A 96 9.45 12.50 -5.29
CA ARG A 96 10.40 12.72 -6.38
C ARG A 96 11.33 13.89 -6.09
N GLU A 97 10.81 14.94 -5.46
CA GLU A 97 11.63 16.08 -5.11
C GLU A 97 12.66 15.73 -4.04
N ILE A 98 12.31 14.83 -3.12
CA ILE A 98 13.29 14.36 -2.14
C ILE A 98 14.44 13.64 -2.85
N HIS A 99 14.10 12.72 -3.77
CA HIS A 99 15.14 12.00 -4.49
C HIS A 99 15.95 12.90 -5.43
N GLY A 100 15.34 13.98 -5.89
CA GLY A 100 16.05 14.98 -6.71
C GLY A 100 16.84 15.98 -5.93
N GLY A 101 16.82 15.90 -4.59
CA GLY A 101 17.59 16.80 -3.75
C GLY A 101 16.95 18.16 -3.57
N ILE A 102 15.72 18.37 -4.01
CA ILE A 102 15.04 19.66 -3.91
C ILE A 102 14.28 19.79 -2.59
N ALA A 103 13.61 18.72 -2.16
CA ALA A 103 12.88 18.72 -0.90
C ALA A 103 13.62 17.87 0.14
N LYS A 104 13.45 18.23 1.39
CA LYS A 104 14.06 17.51 2.52
C LYS A 104 13.01 17.19 3.54
N ILE A 105 13.30 16.15 4.31
CA ILE A 105 12.38 15.71 5.35
C ILE A 105 13.14 15.49 6.64
#